data_75ee29c7f301f94edda400fa832e4a1a
#
_entry.id   75ee29c7f301f94edda400fa832e4a1a
#
_cell.length_a   1.000
_cell.length_b   1.000
_cell.length_c   1.000
_cell.angle_alpha   90.00
_cell.angle_beta   90.00
_cell.angle_gamma   90.00
#
_symmetry.space_group_name_H-M   'P 1'
#
loop_
_entity.id
_entity.type
_entity.pdbx_description
1 polymer ?
#
loop_
_entity_poly.entity_id
_entity_poly.type
_entity_poly.pdbx_seq_one_letter_code
_entity_poly.pdbx_strand_id
1 'polypeptide(L)'
;MDNQNIRIRLKAFDHRILDQSTSEIVNTARRTGAKIRGPIPLPTSLNRFTVLRGPHVDKKSREQFEMRTHKRVLDIVEPTPLTVDALMKLDLASGVDIEIKL
;
A
#
# COMPACT_ATOMS: atom_id res chain seq x y z
N MET A 1 -16.77 -6.84 -24.96
CA MET A 1 -16.62 -5.67 -24.18
C MET A 1 -15.55 -5.79 -23.14
N ASP A 2 -14.75 -4.80 -23.11
CA ASP A 2 -13.55 -4.87 -22.32
C ASP A 2 -13.84 -4.53 -20.88
N ASN A 3 -13.81 -5.54 -20.04
CA ASN A 3 -13.81 -5.32 -18.61
C ASN A 3 -12.40 -4.93 -18.22
N GLN A 4 -12.19 -3.66 -18.02
CA GLN A 4 -10.90 -3.19 -17.55
C GLN A 4 -10.73 -3.56 -16.09
N ASN A 5 -9.67 -4.30 -15.81
CA ASN A 5 -9.30 -4.61 -14.46
C ASN A 5 -8.67 -3.38 -13.81
N ILE A 6 -8.97 -3.18 -12.55
CA ILE A 6 -8.35 -2.12 -11.78
C ILE A 6 -7.22 -2.73 -10.98
N ARG A 7 -6.01 -2.22 -11.18
CA ARG A 7 -4.86 -2.63 -10.38
C ARG A 7 -4.58 -1.59 -9.33
N ILE A 8 -4.52 -2.02 -8.09
CA ILE A 8 -4.26 -1.14 -6.96
C ILE A 8 -2.96 -1.56 -6.30
N ARG A 9 -2.05 -0.60 -6.16
CA ARG A 9 -0.80 -0.79 -5.45
C ARG A 9 -0.83 0.05 -4.19
N LEU A 10 -0.48 -0.58 -3.08
CA LEU A 10 -0.43 0.10 -1.80
C LEU A 10 0.99 -0.01 -1.25
N LYS A 11 1.44 1.08 -0.66
CA LYS A 11 2.75 1.15 0.00
C LYS A 11 2.59 1.78 1.37
N ALA A 12 3.28 1.26 2.34
CA ALA A 12 3.34 1.87 3.66
C ALA A 12 4.59 1.40 4.39
N PHE A 13 5.04 2.21 5.32
CA PHE A 13 6.14 1.82 6.20
C PHE A 13 5.66 0.85 7.28
N ASP A 14 4.40 0.95 7.68
CA ASP A 14 3.82 0.09 8.69
C ASP A 14 2.97 -0.98 8.03
N HIS A 15 3.35 -2.24 8.21
CA HIS A 15 2.64 -3.37 7.60
C HIS A 15 1.23 -3.55 8.16
N ARG A 16 1.00 -3.16 9.40
CA ARG A 16 -0.32 -3.30 10.03
C ARG A 16 -1.34 -2.39 9.39
N ILE A 17 -0.95 -1.12 9.18
CA ILE A 17 -1.80 -0.13 8.52
C ILE A 17 -2.05 -0.56 7.09
N LEU A 18 -1.02 -1.07 6.43
CA LEU A 18 -1.11 -1.54 5.05
C LEU A 18 -2.11 -2.70 4.92
N ASP A 19 -2.01 -3.69 5.78
CA ASP A 19 -2.90 -4.84 5.75
C ASP A 19 -4.34 -4.44 6.08
N GLN A 20 -4.53 -3.54 7.01
CA GLN A 20 -5.85 -3.01 7.35
C GLN A 20 -6.48 -2.27 6.17
N SER A 21 -5.72 -1.41 5.52
CA SER A 21 -6.20 -0.66 4.35
C SER A 21 -6.51 -1.60 3.19
N THR A 22 -5.68 -2.61 2.99
CA THR A 22 -5.92 -3.63 1.97
C THR A 22 -7.22 -4.36 2.23
N SER A 23 -7.48 -4.75 3.48
CA SER A 23 -8.73 -5.41 3.85
C SER A 23 -9.94 -4.52 3.61
N GLU A 24 -9.85 -3.25 3.89
CA GLU A 24 -10.93 -2.30 3.63
C GLU A 24 -11.26 -2.21 2.15
N ILE A 25 -10.23 -2.15 1.31
CA ILE A 25 -10.43 -2.12 -0.15
C ILE A 25 -11.08 -3.39 -0.64
N VAL A 26 -10.61 -4.55 -0.16
CA VAL A 26 -11.16 -5.85 -0.53
C VAL A 26 -12.63 -5.93 -0.14
N ASN A 27 -12.96 -5.55 1.08
CA ASN A 27 -14.35 -5.60 1.55
C ASN A 27 -15.25 -4.66 0.77
N THR A 28 -14.76 -3.46 0.47
CA THR A 28 -15.51 -2.48 -0.31
C THR A 28 -15.79 -3.00 -1.71
N ALA A 29 -14.79 -3.56 -2.37
CA ALA A 29 -14.97 -4.10 -3.71
C ALA A 29 -15.93 -5.29 -3.72
N ARG A 30 -15.85 -6.16 -2.74
CA ARG A 30 -16.76 -7.31 -2.63
C ARG A 30 -18.19 -6.89 -2.42
N ARG A 31 -18.43 -5.86 -1.61
CA ARG A 31 -19.78 -5.33 -1.40
C ARG A 31 -20.40 -4.79 -2.66
N THR A 32 -19.60 -4.31 -3.58
CA THR A 32 -20.09 -3.78 -4.86
C THR A 32 -20.22 -4.83 -5.95
N GLY A 33 -19.92 -6.07 -5.65
CA GLY A 33 -20.08 -7.19 -6.58
C GLY A 33 -18.86 -7.48 -7.43
N ALA A 34 -17.75 -6.80 -7.23
CA ALA A 34 -16.54 -7.06 -7.98
C ALA A 34 -15.79 -8.28 -7.44
N LYS A 35 -15.04 -8.92 -8.31
CA LYS A 35 -14.16 -10.02 -7.95
C LYS A 35 -12.76 -9.49 -7.72
N ILE A 36 -12.03 -10.11 -6.82
CA ILE A 36 -10.70 -9.65 -6.44
C ILE A 36 -9.71 -10.78 -6.58
N ARG A 37 -8.57 -10.46 -7.15
CA ARG A 37 -7.39 -11.32 -7.16
C ARG A 37 -6.34 -10.74 -6.23
N GLY A 38 -5.86 -11.54 -5.32
CA GLY A 38 -4.91 -11.09 -4.32
C GLY A 38 -5.60 -10.76 -3.02
N PRO A 39 -5.03 -9.97 -2.15
CA PRO A 39 -3.81 -9.19 -2.32
C PRO A 39 -2.54 -10.03 -2.38
N ILE A 40 -1.59 -9.57 -3.17
CA ILE A 40 -0.30 -10.22 -3.33
C ILE A 40 0.75 -9.35 -2.67
N PRO A 41 1.49 -9.87 -1.68
CA PRO A 41 2.60 -9.11 -1.12
C PRO A 41 3.75 -9.06 -2.11
N LEU A 42 4.27 -7.87 -2.33
CA LEU A 42 5.49 -7.68 -3.11
C LEU A 42 6.69 -7.68 -2.18
N PRO A 43 7.90 -7.89 -2.72
CA PRO A 43 9.10 -7.83 -1.90
C PRO A 43 9.21 -6.51 -1.15
N THR A 44 9.55 -6.60 0.12
CA THR A 44 9.75 -5.42 0.97
C THR A 44 11.06 -4.75 0.60
N SER A 45 11.00 -3.45 0.36
CA SER A 45 12.19 -2.65 0.12
C SER A 45 12.76 -2.20 1.45
N LEU A 46 14.07 -2.36 1.62
CA LEU A 46 14.78 -1.96 2.82
C LEU A 46 15.75 -0.85 2.47
N ASN A 47 15.57 0.30 3.12
CA ASN A 47 16.48 1.41 3.01
C ASN A 47 17.21 1.60 4.33
N ARG A 48 18.53 1.69 4.26
CA ARG A 48 19.36 1.93 5.44
C ARG A 48 20.04 3.27 5.32
N PHE A 49 19.93 4.05 6.38
CA PHE A 49 20.60 5.33 6.46
C PHE A 49 21.56 5.33 7.64
N THR A 50 22.74 5.90 7.43
CA THR A 50 23.63 6.23 8.52
C THR A 50 23.64 7.73 8.71
N VAL A 51 23.24 8.18 9.87
CA VAL A 51 23.24 9.61 10.20
C VAL A 51 24.42 9.89 11.11
N LEU A 52 25.25 10.84 10.68
CA LEU A 52 26.36 11.33 11.49
C LEU A 52 25.92 12.57 12.24
N ARG A 53 26.04 12.56 13.55
CA ARG A 53 25.63 13.67 14.38
C ARG A 53 26.84 14.46 14.85
N GLY A 54 27.01 15.65 14.29
CA GLY A 54 28.00 16.61 14.73
C GLY A 54 29.42 16.34 14.25
N PRO A 55 30.30 17.35 14.40
CA PRO A 55 31.67 17.28 13.90
C PRO A 55 32.60 16.39 14.72
N HIS A 56 32.27 16.16 15.97
CA HIS A 56 33.02 15.24 16.84
C HIS A 56 32.31 13.91 16.89
N VAL A 57 32.17 13.30 15.75
CA VAL A 57 31.41 12.08 15.66
C VAL A 57 32.20 10.92 16.25
N ASP A 58 31.79 10.52 17.42
CA ASP A 58 32.19 9.26 17.99
C ASP A 58 31.43 8.16 17.24
N LYS A 59 32.01 6.96 17.20
CA LYS A 59 31.32 5.80 16.62
C LYS A 59 29.95 5.56 17.24
N LYS A 60 29.77 5.95 18.48
CA LYS A 60 28.50 5.85 19.20
C LYS A 60 27.43 6.80 18.71
N SER A 61 27.82 7.88 18.02
CA SER A 61 26.85 8.84 17.51
C SER A 61 26.39 8.53 16.10
N ARG A 62 26.84 7.43 15.52
CA ARG A 62 26.32 6.94 14.25
C ARG A 62 25.03 6.18 14.52
N GLU A 63 23.96 6.71 14.00
CA GLU A 63 22.69 6.00 14.05
C GLU A 63 22.37 5.45 12.68
N GLN A 64 22.07 4.16 12.63
CA GLN A 64 21.59 3.53 11.43
C GLN A 64 20.07 3.46 11.52
N PHE A 65 19.41 4.05 10.55
CA PHE A 65 17.97 3.94 10.43
C PHE A 65 17.63 2.96 9.32
N GLU A 66 16.74 2.05 9.63
CA GLU A 66 16.18 1.14 8.65
C GLU A 66 14.74 1.51 8.40
N MET A 67 14.42 1.78 7.14
CA MET A 67 13.04 1.99 6.73
C MET A 67 12.64 0.86 5.80
N ARG A 68 11.58 0.17 6.18
CA ARG A 68 11.03 -0.91 5.37
C ARG A 68 9.76 -0.42 4.71
N THR A 69 9.75 -0.50 3.40
CA THR A 69 8.55 -0.17 2.63
C THR A 69 7.86 -1.46 2.25
N HIS A 70 6.68 -1.66 2.81
CA HIS A 70 5.84 -2.81 2.49
C HIS A 70 4.94 -2.45 1.32
N LYS A 71 4.76 -3.40 0.42
CA LYS A 71 3.97 -3.20 -0.79
C LYS A 71 2.96 -4.32 -0.94
N ARG A 72 1.77 -3.95 -1.41
CA ARG A 72 0.72 -4.90 -1.74
C ARG A 72 0.13 -4.54 -3.09
N VAL A 73 -0.22 -5.55 -3.86
CA VAL A 73 -0.91 -5.37 -5.15
C VAL A 73 -2.16 -6.21 -5.13
N LEU A 74 -3.24 -5.61 -5.57
CA LEU A 74 -4.47 -6.36 -5.79
C LEU A 74 -5.09 -5.95 -7.10
N ASP A 75 -5.77 -6.89 -7.75
CA ASP A 75 -6.49 -6.64 -8.98
C ASP A 75 -7.98 -6.79 -8.71
N ILE A 76 -8.73 -5.79 -9.10
CA ILE A 76 -10.18 -5.87 -9.10
C ILE A 76 -10.62 -6.28 -10.49
N VAL A 77 -11.21 -7.46 -10.57
CA VAL A 77 -11.68 -8.05 -11.81
C VAL A 77 -13.17 -7.81 -11.91
N GLU A 78 -13.62 -7.43 -13.08
CA GLU A 78 -15.03 -7.15 -13.33
C GLU A 78 -15.58 -6.06 -12.41
N PRO A 79 -14.94 -4.89 -12.37
CA PRO A 79 -15.45 -3.80 -11.53
C PRO A 79 -16.77 -3.29 -12.08
N THR A 80 -17.63 -2.85 -11.17
CA THR A 80 -18.88 -2.18 -11.52
C THR A 80 -18.69 -0.67 -11.33
N PRO A 81 -19.58 0.16 -11.89
CA PRO A 81 -19.53 1.59 -11.59
C PRO A 81 -19.63 1.88 -10.10
N LEU A 82 -20.36 1.04 -9.36
CA LEU A 82 -20.44 1.17 -7.91
C LEU A 82 -19.09 0.90 -7.25
N THR A 83 -18.30 -0.02 -7.80
CA THR A 83 -16.97 -0.32 -7.27
C THR A 83 -16.05 0.90 -7.36
N VAL A 84 -16.00 1.53 -8.51
CA VAL A 84 -15.17 2.71 -8.72
C VAL A 84 -15.59 3.84 -7.79
N ASP A 85 -16.88 4.10 -7.70
CA ASP A 85 -17.42 5.15 -6.87
C ASP A 85 -17.11 4.90 -5.38
N ALA A 86 -17.29 3.66 -4.93
CA ALA A 86 -17.02 3.29 -3.55
C ALA A 86 -15.53 3.42 -3.20
N LEU A 87 -14.64 3.07 -4.13
CA LEU A 87 -13.20 3.21 -3.91
C LEU A 87 -12.78 4.66 -3.81
N MET A 88 -13.40 5.53 -4.60
CA MET A 88 -13.10 6.96 -4.54
C MET A 88 -13.56 7.61 -3.25
N LYS A 89 -14.60 7.07 -2.63
CA LYS A 89 -15.12 7.57 -1.37
C LYS A 89 -14.46 6.95 -0.16
N LEU A 90 -13.62 5.96 -0.37
CA LEU A 90 -12.98 5.24 0.71
C LEU A 90 -11.93 6.12 1.39
N ASP A 91 -12.08 6.27 2.71
CA ASP A 91 -11.14 7.04 3.50
C ASP A 91 -10.16 6.05 4.16
N LEU A 92 -8.94 6.04 3.67
CA LEU A 92 -7.92 5.14 4.16
C LEU A 92 -7.05 5.82 5.21
N ALA A 93 -6.40 5.00 6.02
CA ALA A 93 -5.50 5.50 7.04
C ALA A 93 -4.37 6.34 6.44
N SER A 94 -3.97 7.39 7.14
CA SER A 94 -2.81 8.16 6.73
C SER A 94 -1.55 7.30 6.83
N GLY A 95 -0.59 7.57 5.97
CA GLY A 95 0.64 6.77 5.92
C GLY A 95 0.59 5.64 4.90
N VAL A 96 -0.52 5.45 4.22
CA VAL A 96 -0.64 4.49 3.13
C VAL A 96 -0.69 5.26 1.81
N ASP A 97 0.23 4.93 0.93
CA ASP A 97 0.29 5.49 -0.41
C ASP A 97 -0.40 4.54 -1.37
N ILE A 98 -1.35 5.06 -2.13
CA ILE A 98 -2.18 4.26 -3.01
C ILE A 98 -2.02 4.73 -4.44
N GLU A 99 -1.78 3.78 -5.32
CA GLU A 99 -1.73 4.01 -6.76
C GLU A 99 -2.77 3.14 -7.43
N ILE A 100 -3.65 3.75 -8.20
CA ILE A 100 -4.72 3.05 -8.90
C ILE A 100 -4.46 3.17 -10.40
N LYS A 101 -4.41 2.04 -11.07
CA LYS A 101 -4.27 1.97 -12.53
C LYS A 101 -5.48 1.29 -13.13
N LEU A 102 -6.03 1.95 -14.10
CA LEU A 102 -7.14 1.42 -14.89
C LEU A 102 -6.66 0.63 -16.08
#